data_00afd69793e0528c3e51f56982d733dd
#
_entry.id   00afd69793e0528c3e51f56982d733dd
#
_cell.length_a   1.000
_cell.length_b   1.000
_cell.length_c   1.000
_cell.angle_alpha   90.00
_cell.angle_beta   90.00
_cell.angle_gamma   90.00
#
_symmetry.space_group_name_H-M   'P 1'
#
loop_
_entity.id
_entity.type
_entity.pdbx_description
1 polymer ?
#
loop_
_entity_poly.entity_id
_entity_poly.type
_entity_poly.pdbx_seq_one_letter_code
_entity_poly.pdbx_strand_id
1 'polypeptide(L)'
;QTDSITPLLDCIVENIPAPQQLEGTPQMLITSLDYSSYTGRIAVGRVHRGTLKEGMNITLVKRNGDMFKSKIKELHVFEGLGRVKTNEVSSGDICALVGIDGFEIGDTVCDFESPEALPPIAIDEPTMSMLFAINDSPFFGKDGKFVTSRHIHDRLMKELDKNLALRVRKSEGKWIVSGRGVLHLSVLIETMRREGYELQVGQPQVIFREIDGVKCEPIEELTINVPEEYSSKIIDMVTRRKGEMVKMENTGERI
;
A
#
# COMPACT_ATOMS: atom_id res chain seq x y z
N GLN A 1 22.72 -31.70 -3.05
CA GLN A 1 21.77 -31.68 -1.93
C GLN A 1 22.57 -31.49 -0.65
N THR A 2 22.22 -30.50 0.16
CA THR A 2 22.82 -30.22 1.47
C THR A 2 21.81 -30.61 2.54
N ASP A 3 22.28 -31.28 3.60
CA ASP A 3 21.40 -31.68 4.73
C ASP A 3 21.13 -30.54 5.73
N SER A 4 21.62 -29.34 5.42
CA SER A 4 21.54 -28.16 6.29
C SER A 4 21.37 -26.88 5.48
N ILE A 5 20.64 -25.90 6.04
CA ILE A 5 20.48 -24.56 5.48
C ILE A 5 21.67 -23.63 5.82
N THR A 6 22.62 -24.08 6.65
CA THR A 6 23.79 -23.30 7.09
C THR A 6 24.55 -22.64 5.93
N PRO A 7 24.85 -23.32 4.81
CA PRO A 7 25.53 -22.68 3.68
C PRO A 7 24.79 -21.51 3.07
N LEU A 8 23.44 -21.52 3.12
CA LEU A 8 22.62 -20.38 2.70
C LEU A 8 22.75 -19.21 3.69
N LEU A 9 22.69 -19.49 4.98
CA LEU A 9 22.83 -18.49 6.02
C LEU A 9 24.23 -17.85 6.01
N ASP A 10 25.29 -18.65 5.83
CA ASP A 10 26.66 -18.16 5.68
C ASP A 10 26.78 -17.25 4.45
N CYS A 11 26.23 -17.65 3.32
CA CYS A 11 26.20 -16.84 2.10
C CYS A 11 25.47 -15.50 2.31
N ILE A 12 24.36 -15.49 3.06
CA ILE A 12 23.63 -14.25 3.40
C ILE A 12 24.52 -13.35 4.26
N VAL A 13 25.15 -13.89 5.31
CA VAL A 13 26.03 -13.12 6.21
C VAL A 13 27.24 -12.54 5.48
N GLU A 14 27.81 -13.28 4.54
CA GLU A 14 28.98 -12.85 3.77
C GLU A 14 28.67 -11.80 2.70
N ASN A 15 27.48 -11.86 2.09
CA ASN A 15 27.17 -11.06 0.89
C ASN A 15 26.17 -9.92 1.14
N ILE A 16 25.40 -9.95 2.21
CA ILE A 16 24.41 -8.90 2.51
C ILE A 16 24.91 -8.02 3.66
N PRO A 17 25.18 -6.73 3.42
CA PRO A 17 25.62 -5.83 4.46
C PRO A 17 24.55 -5.62 5.52
N ALA A 18 24.95 -5.47 6.77
CA ALA A 18 24.04 -5.10 7.86
C ALA A 18 23.38 -3.74 7.60
N PRO A 19 22.18 -3.48 8.16
CA PRO A 19 21.53 -2.18 8.05
C PRO A 19 22.45 -1.08 8.58
N GLN A 20 22.53 0.03 7.84
CA GLN A 20 23.28 1.20 8.30
C GLN A 20 22.58 1.81 9.52
N GLN A 21 23.34 2.00 10.59
CA GLN A 21 22.90 2.73 11.78
C GLN A 21 23.33 4.19 11.64
N LEU A 22 22.34 5.08 11.57
CA LEU A 22 22.57 6.52 11.48
C LEU A 22 22.27 7.14 12.85
N GLU A 23 23.27 7.83 13.41
CA GLU A 23 23.10 8.58 14.64
C GLU A 23 22.45 9.94 14.41
N GLY A 24 21.76 10.48 15.40
CA GLY A 24 21.12 11.79 15.36
C GLY A 24 19.73 11.80 15.96
N THR A 25 18.97 12.84 15.67
CA THR A 25 17.57 12.97 16.09
C THR A 25 16.70 11.89 15.46
N PRO A 26 15.74 11.33 16.22
CA PRO A 26 14.91 10.21 15.75
C PRO A 26 14.09 10.60 14.52
N GLN A 27 14.06 9.67 13.55
CA GLN A 27 13.38 9.85 12.29
C GLN A 27 12.89 8.51 11.74
N MET A 28 11.59 8.39 11.48
CA MET A 28 10.97 7.18 10.94
C MET A 28 9.91 7.53 9.90
N LEU A 29 10.01 6.93 8.72
CA LEU A 29 8.98 7.03 7.70
C LEU A 29 7.92 5.95 7.91
N ILE A 30 6.66 6.35 7.96
CA ILE A 30 5.52 5.41 8.04
C ILE A 30 5.29 4.83 6.66
N THR A 31 5.53 3.52 6.51
CA THR A 31 5.45 2.81 5.23
C THR A 31 4.26 1.88 5.13
N SER A 32 3.68 1.48 6.28
CA SER A 32 2.54 0.59 6.35
C SER A 32 1.64 0.93 7.53
N LEU A 33 0.39 0.54 7.43
CA LEU A 33 -0.60 0.66 8.49
C LEU A 33 -1.07 -0.73 8.90
N ASP A 34 -1.21 -0.93 10.20
CA ASP A 34 -1.88 -2.09 10.74
C ASP A 34 -3.02 -1.65 11.66
N TYR A 35 -3.90 -2.56 12.01
CA TYR A 35 -5.04 -2.27 12.85
C TYR A 35 -5.26 -3.38 13.87
N SER A 36 -5.43 -3.00 15.12
CA SER A 36 -5.87 -3.89 16.19
C SER A 36 -7.21 -3.39 16.73
N SER A 37 -8.14 -4.30 16.95
CA SER A 37 -9.43 -3.97 17.58
C SER A 37 -9.28 -3.40 19.00
N TYR A 38 -8.12 -3.62 19.61
CA TYR A 38 -7.81 -3.21 20.99
C TYR A 38 -7.06 -1.87 21.06
N THR A 39 -6.06 -1.67 20.20
CA THR A 39 -5.19 -0.49 20.23
C THR A 39 -5.48 0.51 19.10
N GLY A 40 -6.39 0.17 18.19
CA GLY A 40 -6.70 1.00 17.04
C GLY A 40 -5.65 0.92 15.92
N ARG A 41 -5.40 2.05 15.26
CA ARG A 41 -4.43 2.16 14.16
C ARG A 41 -3.00 2.09 14.69
N ILE A 42 -2.16 1.39 13.96
CA ILE A 42 -0.76 1.14 14.29
C ILE A 42 0.10 1.59 13.12
N ALA A 43 1.04 2.50 13.37
CA ALA A 43 1.98 2.98 12.37
C ALA A 43 3.18 2.03 12.29
N VAL A 44 3.46 1.50 11.12
CA VAL A 44 4.61 0.62 10.87
C VAL A 44 5.59 1.29 9.93
N GLY A 45 6.87 1.23 10.27
CA GLY A 45 7.93 1.80 9.46
C GLY A 45 9.31 1.39 9.92
N ARG A 46 10.32 1.81 9.13
CA ARG A 46 11.73 1.63 9.49
C ARG A 46 12.25 2.91 10.13
N VAL A 47 12.96 2.76 11.25
CA VAL A 47 13.70 3.87 11.86
C VAL A 47 14.88 4.21 10.94
N HIS A 48 14.83 5.40 10.36
CA HIS A 48 15.87 5.86 9.44
C HIS A 48 17.10 6.34 10.17
N ARG A 49 16.92 7.10 11.26
CA ARG A 49 17.98 7.72 12.05
C ARG A 49 17.59 7.76 13.53
N GLY A 50 18.59 7.71 14.41
CA GLY A 50 18.42 7.85 15.86
C GLY A 50 17.72 6.67 16.50
N THR A 51 17.10 6.92 17.65
CA THR A 51 16.41 5.90 18.46
C THR A 51 15.05 6.40 18.91
N LEU A 52 14.02 5.59 18.67
CA LEU A 52 12.67 5.82 19.21
C LEU A 52 12.52 5.10 20.53
N LYS A 53 11.79 5.70 21.47
CA LYS A 53 11.54 5.14 22.82
C LYS A 53 10.06 5.14 23.15
N GLU A 54 9.63 4.15 23.94
CA GLU A 54 8.29 4.16 24.52
C GLU A 54 8.08 5.41 25.39
N GLY A 55 6.93 6.02 25.29
CA GLY A 55 6.60 7.25 26.02
C GLY A 55 7.25 8.52 25.49
N MET A 56 8.00 8.45 24.39
CA MET A 56 8.67 9.60 23.78
C MET A 56 7.66 10.55 23.16
N ASN A 57 7.87 11.86 23.36
CA ASN A 57 7.17 12.90 22.62
C ASN A 57 7.80 13.02 21.22
N ILE A 58 6.96 13.14 20.20
CA ILE A 58 7.38 13.21 18.79
C ILE A 58 6.59 14.31 18.07
N THR A 59 7.11 14.72 16.93
CA THR A 59 6.37 15.50 15.94
C THR A 59 6.08 14.61 14.73
N LEU A 60 4.80 14.50 14.38
CA LEU A 60 4.35 13.87 13.15
C LEU A 60 4.34 14.93 12.04
N VAL A 61 5.13 14.75 11.01
CA VAL A 61 5.15 15.63 9.83
C VAL A 61 4.40 14.95 8.70
N LYS A 62 3.34 15.60 8.25
CA LYS A 62 2.50 15.12 7.14
C LYS A 62 3.18 15.32 5.80
N ARG A 63 2.73 14.60 4.77
CA ARG A 63 3.23 14.75 3.39
C ARG A 63 3.07 16.16 2.81
N ASN A 64 2.08 16.92 3.28
CA ASN A 64 1.85 18.33 2.89
C ASN A 64 2.68 19.34 3.70
N GLY A 65 3.48 18.86 4.67
CA GLY A 65 4.31 19.68 5.55
C GLY A 65 3.64 20.11 6.86
N ASP A 66 2.38 19.77 7.09
CA ASP A 66 1.71 20.04 8.37
C ASP A 66 2.37 19.26 9.50
N MET A 67 2.47 19.85 10.67
CA MET A 67 3.14 19.27 11.83
C MET A 67 2.16 19.10 13.02
N PHE A 68 2.16 17.91 13.61
CA PHE A 68 1.33 17.58 14.77
C PHE A 68 2.19 16.99 15.88
N LYS A 69 2.08 17.54 17.06
CA LYS A 69 2.72 16.99 18.25
C LYS A 69 1.96 15.78 18.76
N SER A 70 2.67 14.70 19.05
CA SER A 70 2.10 13.44 19.52
C SER A 70 3.05 12.74 20.48
N LYS A 71 2.62 11.59 21.00
CA LYS A 71 3.39 10.76 21.92
C LYS A 71 3.28 9.29 21.55
N ILE A 72 4.38 8.58 21.54
CA ILE A 72 4.40 7.13 21.38
C ILE A 72 3.91 6.50 22.68
N LYS A 73 2.76 5.84 22.66
CA LYS A 73 2.25 5.13 23.86
C LYS A 73 2.92 3.79 24.03
N GLU A 74 3.03 3.02 22.95
CA GLU A 74 3.70 1.73 22.94
C GLU A 74 4.57 1.59 21.69
N LEU A 75 5.67 0.88 21.86
CA LEU A 75 6.64 0.58 20.82
C LEU A 75 6.80 -0.94 20.71
N HIS A 76 6.71 -1.47 19.50
CA HIS A 76 6.82 -2.89 19.22
C HIS A 76 7.84 -3.17 18.12
N VAL A 77 8.52 -4.30 18.22
CA VAL A 77 9.35 -4.90 17.18
C VAL A 77 8.71 -6.19 16.65
N PHE A 78 9.11 -6.62 15.46
CA PHE A 78 8.61 -7.86 14.87
C PHE A 78 9.53 -9.03 15.22
N GLU A 79 8.97 -10.05 15.85
CA GLU A 79 9.65 -11.31 16.14
C GLU A 79 8.84 -12.48 15.59
N GLY A 80 9.44 -13.25 14.66
CA GLY A 80 8.74 -14.30 13.96
C GLY A 80 7.50 -13.79 13.23
N LEU A 81 6.33 -14.36 13.53
CA LEU A 81 5.05 -13.95 12.96
C LEU A 81 4.27 -12.95 13.85
N GLY A 82 4.85 -12.54 14.95
CA GLY A 82 4.21 -11.67 15.94
C GLY A 82 4.92 -10.35 16.16
N ARG A 83 4.43 -9.62 17.15
CA ARG A 83 5.02 -8.36 17.62
C ARG A 83 5.29 -8.47 19.13
N VAL A 84 6.43 -7.96 19.55
CA VAL A 84 6.86 -7.93 20.94
C VAL A 84 7.05 -6.47 21.36
N LYS A 85 6.54 -6.11 22.52
CA LYS A 85 6.74 -4.79 23.09
C LYS A 85 8.20 -4.58 23.48
N THR A 86 8.73 -3.39 23.18
CA THR A 86 10.10 -2.99 23.53
C THR A 86 10.13 -1.57 24.07
N ASN A 87 11.16 -1.24 24.80
CA ASN A 87 11.35 0.11 25.35
C ASN A 87 12.01 1.06 24.34
N GLU A 88 12.81 0.52 23.42
CA GLU A 88 13.53 1.33 22.41
C GLU A 88 13.77 0.55 21.13
N VAL A 89 13.87 1.29 20.01
CA VAL A 89 14.23 0.79 18.66
C VAL A 89 15.19 1.76 18.00
N SER A 90 16.29 1.24 17.51
CA SER A 90 17.36 2.02 16.89
C SER A 90 17.23 2.09 15.36
N SER A 91 17.99 3.01 14.76
CA SER A 91 18.14 3.15 13.30
C SER A 91 18.44 1.81 12.63
N GLY A 92 17.76 1.55 11.52
CA GLY A 92 17.89 0.31 10.73
C GLY A 92 16.76 -0.70 10.99
N ASP A 93 16.16 -0.69 12.16
CA ASP A 93 15.12 -1.64 12.54
C ASP A 93 13.71 -1.20 12.10
N ILE A 94 12.84 -2.19 11.92
CA ILE A 94 11.42 -1.98 11.64
C ILE A 94 10.64 -2.06 12.95
N CYS A 95 9.80 -1.06 13.18
CA CYS A 95 8.97 -1.02 14.37
C CYS A 95 7.51 -0.66 14.08
N ALA A 96 6.68 -0.92 15.09
CA ALA A 96 5.28 -0.55 15.09
C ALA A 96 4.99 0.39 16.27
N LEU A 97 4.41 1.55 15.97
CA LEU A 97 4.08 2.60 16.93
C LEU A 97 2.58 2.61 17.19
N VAL A 98 2.22 2.61 18.47
CA VAL A 98 0.84 2.67 18.95
C VAL A 98 0.59 3.97 19.69
N GLY A 99 -0.62 4.52 19.50
CA GLY A 99 -1.08 5.71 20.23
C GLY A 99 -0.76 7.04 19.56
N ILE A 100 -0.33 7.02 18.33
CA ILE A 100 -0.26 8.20 17.45
C ILE A 100 -1.58 8.30 16.70
N ASP A 101 -2.18 9.46 16.67
CA ASP A 101 -3.44 9.71 15.95
C ASP A 101 -3.22 10.46 14.63
N GLY A 102 -4.13 10.26 13.68
CA GLY A 102 -4.20 11.03 12.45
C GLY A 102 -3.05 10.83 11.46
N PHE A 103 -2.22 9.79 11.63
CA PHE A 103 -1.12 9.50 10.72
C PHE A 103 -1.59 8.76 9.45
N GLU A 104 -0.80 8.93 8.40
CA GLU A 104 -0.97 8.27 7.10
C GLU A 104 0.36 7.67 6.62
N ILE A 105 0.31 6.77 5.64
CA ILE A 105 1.53 6.27 5.00
C ILE A 105 2.21 7.43 4.25
N GLY A 106 3.53 7.52 4.39
CA GLY A 106 4.33 8.62 3.86
C GLY A 106 4.51 9.79 4.81
N ASP A 107 3.85 9.79 5.97
CA ASP A 107 4.15 10.73 7.05
C ASP A 107 5.45 10.34 7.76
N THR A 108 6.14 11.32 8.32
CA THR A 108 7.39 11.10 9.06
C THR A 108 7.17 11.35 10.55
N VAL A 109 7.58 10.39 11.36
CA VAL A 109 7.74 10.57 12.82
C VAL A 109 9.14 11.16 13.06
N CYS A 110 9.18 12.32 13.67
CA CYS A 110 10.40 13.10 13.88
C CYS A 110 10.63 13.43 15.36
N ASP A 111 11.81 13.95 15.63
CA ASP A 111 12.12 14.59 16.90
C ASP A 111 11.09 15.68 17.24
N PHE A 112 10.86 15.84 18.55
CA PHE A 112 9.83 16.77 19.06
C PHE A 112 10.20 18.25 18.87
N GLU A 113 11.47 18.60 19.03
CA GLU A 113 11.96 19.98 18.98
C GLU A 113 12.50 20.37 17.62
N SER A 114 13.14 19.42 16.93
CA SER A 114 13.77 19.63 15.62
C SER A 114 13.21 18.66 14.58
N PRO A 115 11.95 18.83 14.16
CA PRO A 115 11.31 17.93 13.20
C PRO A 115 11.95 18.07 11.81
N GLU A 116 12.36 16.95 11.24
CA GLU A 116 12.93 16.84 9.91
C GLU A 116 12.24 15.71 9.14
N ALA A 117 11.44 16.07 8.12
CA ALA A 117 10.70 15.10 7.33
C ALA A 117 11.60 14.34 6.35
N LEU A 118 11.32 13.06 6.17
CA LEU A 118 11.86 12.28 5.07
C LEU A 118 11.09 12.58 3.78
N PRO A 119 11.72 12.38 2.59
CA PRO A 119 10.99 12.47 1.33
C PRO A 119 9.76 11.58 1.35
N PRO A 120 8.57 12.09 1.02
CA PRO A 120 7.35 11.30 1.03
C PRO A 120 7.39 10.21 -0.03
N ILE A 121 6.76 9.07 0.25
CA ILE A 121 6.61 8.01 -0.74
C ILE A 121 5.67 8.51 -1.85
N ALA A 122 6.15 8.49 -3.10
CA ALA A 122 5.30 8.74 -4.25
C ALA A 122 4.28 7.60 -4.38
N ILE A 123 3.02 7.95 -4.42
CA ILE A 123 1.92 7.02 -4.61
C ILE A 123 1.26 7.35 -5.93
N ASP A 124 1.23 6.35 -6.82
CA ASP A 124 0.55 6.50 -8.11
C ASP A 124 -0.92 6.79 -7.89
N GLU A 125 -1.40 7.79 -8.61
CA GLU A 125 -2.81 8.13 -8.56
C GLU A 125 -3.65 7.09 -9.33
N PRO A 126 -4.92 6.90 -8.94
CA PRO A 126 -5.80 5.95 -9.62
C PRO A 126 -5.95 6.26 -11.11
N THR A 127 -5.89 5.21 -11.95
CA THR A 127 -6.10 5.29 -13.39
C THR A 127 -7.44 4.70 -13.85
N MET A 128 -8.07 3.89 -12.98
CA MET A 128 -9.32 3.19 -13.27
C MET A 128 -10.34 3.40 -12.16
N SER A 129 -11.60 3.45 -12.53
CA SER A 129 -12.71 3.50 -11.57
C SER A 129 -13.78 2.46 -11.91
N MET A 130 -14.48 1.98 -10.89
CA MET A 130 -15.65 1.11 -11.01
C MET A 130 -16.76 1.60 -10.10
N LEU A 131 -18.00 1.41 -10.54
CA LEU A 131 -19.18 1.70 -9.74
C LEU A 131 -19.48 0.51 -8.84
N PHE A 132 -19.61 0.74 -7.54
CA PHE A 132 -20.07 -0.23 -6.56
C PHE A 132 -21.48 0.18 -6.08
N ALA A 133 -22.38 -0.76 -6.02
CA ALA A 133 -23.77 -0.55 -5.59
C ALA A 133 -24.26 -1.73 -4.77
N ILE A 134 -25.36 -1.54 -4.06
CA ILE A 134 -26.11 -2.67 -3.49
C ILE A 134 -26.64 -3.53 -4.64
N ASN A 135 -26.72 -4.83 -4.40
CA ASN A 135 -27.34 -5.74 -5.36
C ASN A 135 -28.86 -5.47 -5.40
N ASP A 136 -29.37 -5.03 -6.53
CA ASP A 136 -30.79 -4.79 -6.77
C ASP A 136 -31.43 -5.85 -7.67
N SER A 137 -30.70 -6.93 -7.94
CA SER A 137 -31.18 -8.07 -8.73
C SER A 137 -32.15 -8.97 -7.95
N PRO A 138 -32.89 -9.86 -8.65
CA PRO A 138 -33.75 -10.88 -7.99
C PRO A 138 -32.96 -11.85 -7.08
N PHE A 139 -31.66 -11.84 -7.11
CA PHE A 139 -30.78 -12.68 -6.28
C PHE A 139 -30.30 -11.98 -5.00
N PHE A 140 -30.80 -10.78 -4.71
CA PHE A 140 -30.46 -10.03 -3.50
C PHE A 140 -30.58 -10.88 -2.23
N GLY A 141 -29.51 -10.90 -1.43
CA GLY A 141 -29.45 -11.58 -0.14
C GLY A 141 -29.34 -13.11 -0.21
N LYS A 142 -29.06 -13.69 -1.38
CA LYS A 142 -28.93 -15.15 -1.53
C LYS A 142 -27.51 -15.66 -1.28
N ASP A 143 -26.49 -14.88 -1.61
CA ASP A 143 -25.08 -15.28 -1.55
C ASP A 143 -24.30 -14.61 -0.42
N GLY A 144 -24.68 -13.39 -0.03
CA GLY A 144 -23.96 -12.58 0.96
C GLY A 144 -24.72 -12.37 2.26
N LYS A 145 -23.97 -12.18 3.36
CA LYS A 145 -24.50 -11.77 4.66
C LYS A 145 -24.62 -10.26 4.81
N PHE A 146 -23.71 -9.52 4.16
CA PHE A 146 -23.58 -8.07 4.24
C PHE A 146 -24.06 -7.41 2.96
N VAL A 147 -25.34 -7.10 2.91
CA VAL A 147 -26.05 -6.67 1.68
C VAL A 147 -26.50 -5.21 1.70
N THR A 148 -26.36 -4.52 2.86
CA THR A 148 -26.88 -3.16 2.99
C THR A 148 -25.85 -2.10 2.56
N SER A 149 -26.36 -0.94 2.15
CA SER A 149 -25.53 0.23 1.82
C SER A 149 -24.55 0.59 2.95
N ARG A 150 -24.98 0.47 4.20
CA ARG A 150 -24.12 0.72 5.37
C ARG A 150 -22.97 -0.28 5.46
N HIS A 151 -23.25 -1.57 5.28
CA HIS A 151 -22.21 -2.59 5.32
C HIS A 151 -21.10 -2.34 4.26
N ILE A 152 -21.52 -2.05 3.02
CA ILE A 152 -20.59 -1.77 1.92
C ILE A 152 -19.79 -0.49 2.21
N HIS A 153 -20.45 0.57 2.68
CA HIS A 153 -19.79 1.81 3.04
C HIS A 153 -18.72 1.62 4.10
N ASP A 154 -19.09 1.00 5.23
CA ASP A 154 -18.18 0.80 6.36
C ASP A 154 -16.98 -0.06 5.95
N ARG A 155 -17.19 -1.07 5.08
CA ARG A 155 -16.12 -1.90 4.56
C ARG A 155 -15.17 -1.12 3.62
N LEU A 156 -15.72 -0.29 2.74
CA LEU A 156 -14.92 0.56 1.85
C LEU A 156 -14.11 1.59 2.64
N MET A 157 -14.68 2.17 3.69
CA MET A 157 -13.94 3.10 4.57
C MET A 157 -12.79 2.39 5.28
N LYS A 158 -12.98 1.19 5.80
CA LYS A 158 -11.90 0.36 6.37
C LYS A 158 -10.80 0.03 5.36
N GLU A 159 -11.16 -0.14 4.09
CA GLU A 159 -10.17 -0.38 3.04
C GLU A 159 -9.31 0.86 2.81
N LEU A 160 -9.89 2.06 2.82
CA LEU A 160 -9.15 3.32 2.67
C LEU A 160 -8.09 3.51 3.78
N ASP A 161 -8.33 2.98 4.97
CA ASP A 161 -7.36 3.03 6.07
C ASP A 161 -6.07 2.25 5.77
N LYS A 162 -6.15 1.22 4.90
CA LYS A 162 -5.04 0.30 4.59
C LYS A 162 -4.47 0.50 3.19
N ASN A 163 -5.26 1.09 2.28
CA ASN A 163 -4.97 1.11 0.85
C ASN A 163 -4.94 2.53 0.31
N LEU A 164 -3.75 3.12 0.30
CA LEU A 164 -3.56 4.52 -0.11
C LEU A 164 -3.82 4.80 -1.58
N ALA A 165 -3.70 3.77 -2.42
CA ALA A 165 -3.94 3.91 -3.85
C ALA A 165 -5.44 3.81 -4.21
N LEU A 166 -6.29 3.53 -3.22
CA LEU A 166 -7.74 3.49 -3.39
C LEU A 166 -8.34 4.88 -3.13
N ARG A 167 -9.36 5.24 -3.89
CA ARG A 167 -10.22 6.39 -3.63
C ARG A 167 -11.66 5.96 -3.69
N VAL A 168 -12.47 6.42 -2.78
CA VAL A 168 -13.90 6.14 -2.73
C VAL A 168 -14.67 7.45 -2.66
N ARG A 169 -15.60 7.63 -3.60
CA ARG A 169 -16.50 8.78 -3.63
C ARG A 169 -17.93 8.28 -3.71
N LYS A 170 -18.78 8.78 -2.83
CA LYS A 170 -20.22 8.49 -2.85
C LYS A 170 -20.89 9.35 -3.93
N SER A 171 -21.75 8.75 -4.74
CA SER A 171 -22.54 9.42 -5.78
C SER A 171 -23.89 8.74 -5.90
N GLU A 172 -24.98 9.45 -5.70
CA GLU A 172 -26.37 8.97 -5.90
C GLU A 172 -26.68 7.62 -5.21
N GLY A 173 -26.20 7.43 -3.99
CA GLY A 173 -26.41 6.18 -3.24
C GLY A 173 -25.52 5.01 -3.65
N LYS A 174 -24.61 5.22 -4.59
CA LYS A 174 -23.58 4.29 -5.07
C LYS A 174 -22.21 4.80 -4.71
N TRP A 175 -21.16 4.00 -4.92
CA TRP A 175 -19.76 4.40 -4.70
C TRP A 175 -18.97 4.29 -5.99
N ILE A 176 -18.26 5.35 -6.34
CA ILE A 176 -17.22 5.32 -7.37
C ILE A 176 -15.93 4.95 -6.66
N VAL A 177 -15.43 3.74 -6.91
CA VAL A 177 -14.21 3.19 -6.34
C VAL A 177 -13.12 3.27 -7.40
N SER A 178 -12.07 4.02 -7.12
CA SER A 178 -10.96 4.26 -8.05
C SER A 178 -9.69 3.60 -7.53
N GLY A 179 -8.97 2.90 -8.39
CA GLY A 179 -7.74 2.18 -8.07
C GLY A 179 -6.71 2.26 -9.20
N ARG A 180 -5.53 1.72 -8.94
CA ARG A 180 -4.41 1.73 -9.91
C ARG A 180 -4.70 1.00 -11.21
N GLY A 181 -5.63 0.04 -11.19
CA GLY A 181 -5.97 -0.75 -12.37
C GLY A 181 -7.04 -1.78 -12.06
N VAL A 182 -7.44 -2.54 -13.10
CA VAL A 182 -8.50 -3.56 -13.00
C VAL A 182 -8.15 -4.64 -11.98
N LEU A 183 -6.91 -5.11 -11.93
CA LEU A 183 -6.48 -6.15 -10.98
C LEU A 183 -6.62 -5.67 -9.53
N HIS A 184 -6.24 -4.44 -9.24
CA HIS A 184 -6.37 -3.85 -7.92
C HIS A 184 -7.83 -3.85 -7.43
N LEU A 185 -8.75 -3.41 -8.30
CA LEU A 185 -10.18 -3.39 -7.99
C LEU A 185 -10.78 -4.82 -7.93
N SER A 186 -10.31 -5.74 -8.77
CA SER A 186 -10.75 -7.14 -8.76
C SER A 186 -10.36 -7.86 -7.47
N VAL A 187 -9.16 -7.61 -6.94
CA VAL A 187 -8.72 -8.15 -5.65
C VAL A 187 -9.60 -7.63 -4.52
N LEU A 188 -9.95 -6.34 -4.52
CA LEU A 188 -10.88 -5.78 -3.53
C LEU A 188 -12.25 -6.44 -3.61
N ILE A 189 -12.83 -6.58 -4.81
CA ILE A 189 -14.13 -7.22 -5.03
C ILE A 189 -14.11 -8.67 -4.53
N GLU A 190 -13.09 -9.44 -4.88
CA GLU A 190 -12.95 -10.83 -4.47
C GLU A 190 -12.76 -10.97 -2.96
N THR A 191 -11.99 -10.08 -2.34
CA THR A 191 -11.83 -10.04 -0.89
C THR A 191 -13.15 -9.76 -0.19
N MET A 192 -13.89 -8.76 -0.64
CA MET A 192 -15.23 -8.45 -0.12
C MET A 192 -16.18 -9.62 -0.28
N ARG A 193 -16.17 -10.28 -1.45
CA ARG A 193 -16.98 -11.48 -1.71
C ARG A 193 -16.67 -12.61 -0.71
N ARG A 194 -15.40 -12.89 -0.46
CA ARG A 194 -14.96 -13.91 0.52
C ARG A 194 -15.31 -13.56 1.95
N GLU A 195 -15.34 -12.29 2.30
CA GLU A 195 -15.82 -11.79 3.59
C GLU A 195 -17.34 -11.87 3.76
N GLY A 196 -18.07 -12.22 2.70
CA GLY A 196 -19.54 -12.39 2.70
C GLY A 196 -20.32 -11.11 2.35
N TYR A 197 -19.66 -10.14 1.70
CA TYR A 197 -20.36 -8.99 1.13
C TYR A 197 -20.94 -9.36 -0.23
N GLU A 198 -22.20 -8.93 -0.44
CA GLU A 198 -22.89 -9.03 -1.72
C GLU A 198 -23.06 -7.62 -2.28
N LEU A 199 -22.54 -7.39 -3.47
CA LEU A 199 -22.57 -6.08 -4.12
C LEU A 199 -22.66 -6.24 -5.64
N GLN A 200 -23.16 -5.22 -6.29
CA GLN A 200 -23.16 -5.07 -7.74
C GLN A 200 -22.00 -4.17 -8.15
N VAL A 201 -21.29 -4.55 -9.20
CA VAL A 201 -20.18 -3.77 -9.75
C VAL A 201 -20.46 -3.39 -11.20
N GLY A 202 -20.16 -2.15 -11.55
CA GLY A 202 -20.21 -1.67 -12.92
C GLY A 202 -18.95 -2.04 -13.72
N GLN A 203 -18.97 -1.72 -15.00
CA GLN A 203 -17.79 -1.89 -15.84
C GLN A 203 -16.67 -0.93 -15.44
N PRO A 204 -15.40 -1.37 -15.51
CA PRO A 204 -14.25 -0.49 -15.28
C PRO A 204 -14.22 0.64 -16.32
N GLN A 205 -13.92 1.83 -15.83
CA GLN A 205 -13.81 3.04 -16.64
C GLN A 205 -12.46 3.69 -16.41
N VAL A 206 -11.82 4.14 -17.49
CA VAL A 206 -10.56 4.87 -17.45
C VAL A 206 -10.82 6.28 -16.89
N ILE A 207 -9.94 6.74 -16.01
CA ILE A 207 -9.98 8.09 -15.45
C ILE A 207 -9.18 9.00 -16.37
N PHE A 208 -9.87 9.92 -17.05
CA PHE A 208 -9.23 10.98 -17.81
C PHE A 208 -8.83 12.13 -16.90
N ARG A 209 -7.72 12.80 -17.23
CA ARG A 209 -7.27 14.02 -16.57
C ARG A 209 -7.22 15.15 -17.55
N GLU A 210 -7.34 16.36 -17.05
CA GLU A 210 -7.09 17.57 -17.79
C GLU A 210 -5.72 18.13 -17.37
N ILE A 211 -4.79 18.20 -18.32
CA ILE A 211 -3.45 18.76 -18.13
C ILE A 211 -3.31 19.89 -19.14
N ASP A 212 -3.08 21.11 -18.64
CA ASP A 212 -2.96 22.33 -19.47
C ASP A 212 -4.14 22.53 -20.44
N GLY A 213 -5.37 22.20 -20.00
CA GLY A 213 -6.58 22.31 -20.82
C GLY A 213 -6.78 21.19 -21.85
N VAL A 214 -5.90 20.16 -21.85
CA VAL A 214 -5.99 19.02 -22.74
C VAL A 214 -6.45 17.79 -21.96
N LYS A 215 -7.44 17.09 -22.47
CA LYS A 215 -7.92 15.84 -21.90
C LYS A 215 -6.94 14.71 -22.21
N CYS A 216 -6.32 14.16 -21.19
CA CYS A 216 -5.33 13.10 -21.26
C CYS A 216 -5.85 11.78 -20.70
N GLU A 217 -5.51 10.67 -21.34
CA GLU A 217 -5.69 9.32 -20.81
C GLU A 217 -4.40 8.82 -20.15
N PRO A 218 -4.47 7.93 -19.14
CA PRO A 218 -3.29 7.32 -18.56
C PRO A 218 -2.64 6.36 -19.55
N ILE A 219 -1.31 6.44 -19.68
CA ILE A 219 -0.49 5.49 -20.42
C ILE A 219 0.43 4.80 -19.40
N GLU A 220 0.57 3.48 -19.51
CA GLU A 220 1.38 2.68 -18.61
C GLU A 220 2.61 2.14 -19.36
N GLU A 221 3.75 2.11 -18.67
CA GLU A 221 4.92 1.37 -19.12
C GLU A 221 4.76 -0.10 -18.72
N LEU A 222 4.72 -0.98 -19.73
CA LEU A 222 4.50 -2.41 -19.54
C LEU A 222 5.78 -3.18 -19.83
N THR A 223 6.35 -3.84 -18.82
CA THR A 223 7.47 -4.77 -18.99
C THR A 223 6.96 -6.20 -19.04
N ILE A 224 7.28 -6.90 -20.12
CA ILE A 224 6.87 -8.30 -20.32
C ILE A 224 8.11 -9.17 -20.44
N ASN A 225 8.22 -10.19 -19.61
CA ASN A 225 9.30 -11.16 -19.65
C ASN A 225 8.74 -12.55 -19.99
N VAL A 226 8.98 -13.03 -21.21
CA VAL A 226 8.43 -14.27 -21.74
C VAL A 226 9.51 -15.13 -22.43
N PRO A 227 9.32 -16.46 -22.54
CA PRO A 227 10.13 -17.28 -23.41
C PRO A 227 10.11 -16.77 -24.87
N GLU A 228 11.23 -16.89 -25.58
CA GLU A 228 11.39 -16.35 -26.93
C GLU A 228 10.28 -16.83 -27.91
N GLU A 229 9.83 -18.06 -27.78
CA GLU A 229 8.77 -18.66 -28.59
C GLU A 229 7.42 -17.89 -28.56
N TYR A 230 7.16 -17.11 -27.49
CA TYR A 230 5.93 -16.33 -27.33
C TYR A 230 6.07 -14.85 -27.71
N SER A 231 7.27 -14.38 -28.03
CA SER A 231 7.57 -12.96 -28.29
C SER A 231 6.71 -12.38 -29.41
N SER A 232 6.61 -13.07 -30.55
CA SER A 232 5.81 -12.60 -31.71
C SER A 232 4.33 -12.47 -31.37
N LYS A 233 3.78 -13.39 -30.59
CA LYS A 233 2.39 -13.37 -30.16
C LYS A 233 2.11 -12.20 -29.21
N ILE A 234 3.04 -11.90 -28.32
CA ILE A 234 2.94 -10.77 -27.39
C ILE A 234 3.01 -9.46 -28.14
N ILE A 235 3.97 -9.31 -29.06
CA ILE A 235 4.10 -8.10 -29.90
C ILE A 235 2.80 -7.85 -30.68
N ASP A 236 2.24 -8.87 -31.32
CA ASP A 236 0.95 -8.74 -32.02
C ASP A 236 -0.19 -8.32 -31.08
N MET A 237 -0.26 -8.90 -29.87
CA MET A 237 -1.28 -8.54 -28.88
C MET A 237 -1.16 -7.09 -28.40
N VAL A 238 0.06 -6.60 -28.16
CA VAL A 238 0.32 -5.24 -27.71
C VAL A 238 0.03 -4.24 -28.84
N THR A 239 0.48 -4.53 -30.06
CA THR A 239 0.25 -3.69 -31.26
C THR A 239 -1.24 -3.55 -31.58
N ARG A 240 -2.02 -4.63 -31.51
CA ARG A 240 -3.50 -4.57 -31.68
C ARG A 240 -4.17 -3.67 -30.64
N ARG A 241 -3.56 -3.49 -29.47
CA ARG A 241 -4.02 -2.59 -28.40
C ARG A 241 -3.43 -1.19 -28.51
N LYS A 242 -2.79 -0.86 -29.62
CA LYS A 242 -2.11 0.42 -29.87
C LYS A 242 -0.95 0.69 -28.90
N GLY A 243 -0.34 -0.36 -28.35
CA GLY A 243 0.89 -0.24 -27.57
C GLY A 243 2.09 -0.03 -28.50
N GLU A 244 3.04 0.74 -28.02
CA GLU A 244 4.32 1.02 -28.68
C GLU A 244 5.43 0.21 -28.03
N MET A 245 6.24 -0.51 -28.82
CA MET A 245 7.40 -1.22 -28.31
C MET A 245 8.58 -0.24 -28.19
N VAL A 246 8.96 0.06 -26.96
CA VAL A 246 10.07 1.00 -26.67
C VAL A 246 11.42 0.27 -26.62
N LYS A 247 11.44 -0.96 -26.09
CA LYS A 247 12.68 -1.71 -25.90
C LYS A 247 12.40 -3.21 -26.04
N MET A 248 13.38 -3.95 -26.53
CA MET A 248 13.39 -5.40 -26.59
C MET A 248 14.82 -5.90 -26.25
N GLU A 249 14.94 -6.73 -25.25
CA GLU A 249 16.21 -7.31 -24.81
C GLU A 249 16.08 -8.84 -24.78
N ASN A 250 17.07 -9.51 -25.34
CA ASN A 250 17.17 -10.97 -25.26
C ASN A 250 18.19 -11.35 -24.19
N THR A 251 17.75 -12.10 -23.17
CA THR A 251 18.57 -12.58 -22.07
C THR A 251 18.92 -14.07 -22.18
N GLY A 252 18.90 -14.61 -23.40
CA GLY A 252 19.21 -16.00 -23.73
C GLY A 252 17.94 -16.83 -23.97
N GLU A 253 17.28 -17.33 -22.94
CA GLU A 253 16.05 -18.13 -23.06
C GLU A 253 14.77 -17.30 -23.02
N ARG A 254 14.86 -16.01 -22.68
CA ARG A 254 13.73 -15.09 -22.49
C ARG A 254 14.01 -13.73 -23.14
N ILE A 255 12.94 -13.09 -23.55
CA ILE A 255 12.90 -11.72 -24.10
C ILE A 255 12.03 -10.88 -23.21
#